data_c54e377e941cf03a58b950007a80fa87
#
_entry.id   c54e377e941cf03a58b950007a80fa87
#
_cell.length_a   1.000
_cell.length_b   1.000
_cell.length_c   1.000
_cell.angle_alpha   90.00
_cell.angle_beta   90.00
_cell.angle_gamma   90.00
#
_symmetry.space_group_name_H-M   'P 1'
#
loop_
_entity.id
_entity.type
_entity.pdbx_description
1 polymer ?
#
loop_
_entity_poly.entity_id
_entity_poly.type
_entity_poly.pdbx_seq_one_letter_code
_entity_poly.pdbx_strand_id
1 'polypeptide(L)'
;MSSERIPAVGLSAQGIETRANIHWNLVTAQLVEAALERGEGTLSADGPLVVETGAHTGRSAQDKFIVRDAETDATVWWGKSNKAMEPTHFVALKEDFFAALAAKGELFVQDLYGGSQADHRVNVRVVTELAWHNLFIRTMLVRPEQAALKDFVADYTIVDLPSFRADPARHGCRSETVIAVNFTDKLILIGGTKYAGEMKKSVFGLLNYLLPPTGVMPMHCSANMGANGDTAVFFGLSGTGKTTLSADASRTLIGDDEHGWSDTAVFNFEGGCYAKMIRLSADAEPEIFATTKRFGTVLENVVMDPATRLLDLDDHTLAENSRGAYPIDFIPNASAENMGPVPRNIVMLTADAYGVLPPIAKLTPDQAMYHFLSGYTARVAGTEIGVTEPDATFSTCFGAPFMPRHPSVYGNLLKERIAKGGVDCWLVNTGWTGGKYGVGNRMPIKATRALLNAALDGSLNDAEFRTDPNFGFQVPVSVPGVDSAILDPRTTWADKGAYDATAAKLVDLFVENFAQFAEHVDEGVRQAAPKVKEAA
;
A
#
# COMPACT_ATOMS: atom_id res chain seq x y z
N MET A 1 20.15 -29.36 5.81
CA MET A 1 19.27 -28.63 4.85
C MET A 1 18.94 -29.58 3.74
N SER A 2 17.68 -29.73 3.31
CA SER A 2 17.39 -30.56 2.15
C SER A 2 17.91 -29.86 0.90
N SER A 3 18.67 -30.57 0.06
CA SER A 3 19.23 -30.07 -1.20
C SER A 3 18.16 -29.53 -2.18
N GLU A 4 16.90 -29.85 -1.95
CA GLU A 4 15.74 -29.47 -2.76
C GLU A 4 15.34 -27.99 -2.64
N ARG A 5 15.88 -27.26 -1.65
CA ARG A 5 15.59 -25.83 -1.45
C ARG A 5 16.68 -24.89 -1.97
N ILE A 6 17.77 -25.47 -2.47
CA ILE A 6 18.89 -24.71 -3.04
C ILE A 6 18.67 -24.64 -4.55
N PRO A 7 18.50 -23.43 -5.11
CA PRO A 7 18.31 -23.29 -6.55
C PRO A 7 19.59 -23.65 -7.31
N ALA A 8 19.42 -24.14 -8.54
CA ALA A 8 20.55 -24.43 -9.42
C ALA A 8 21.34 -23.16 -9.81
N VAL A 9 20.65 -22.02 -9.86
CA VAL A 9 21.24 -20.70 -10.15
C VAL A 9 21.48 -19.96 -8.84
N GLY A 10 22.72 -19.93 -8.38
CA GLY A 10 23.15 -19.29 -7.13
C GLY A 10 23.36 -17.78 -7.25
N LEU A 11 23.93 -17.17 -6.18
CA LEU A 11 24.17 -15.73 -6.07
C LEU A 11 25.21 -15.19 -7.07
N SER A 12 26.14 -16.03 -7.54
CA SER A 12 27.14 -15.64 -8.55
C SER A 12 26.54 -15.17 -9.87
N ALA A 13 25.34 -15.65 -10.21
CA ALA A 13 24.62 -15.18 -11.39
C ALA A 13 24.22 -13.70 -11.29
N GLN A 14 24.12 -13.14 -10.07
CA GLN A 14 23.88 -11.73 -9.79
C GLN A 14 25.17 -10.94 -9.53
N GLY A 15 26.34 -11.56 -9.74
CA GLY A 15 27.65 -10.97 -9.45
C GLY A 15 27.97 -10.88 -7.95
N ILE A 16 27.26 -11.62 -7.10
CA ILE A 16 27.48 -11.66 -5.65
C ILE A 16 28.43 -12.79 -5.31
N GLU A 17 29.67 -12.45 -4.99
CA GLU A 17 30.71 -13.37 -4.54
C GLU A 17 30.84 -13.26 -3.02
N THR A 18 30.69 -14.38 -2.30
CA THR A 18 30.77 -14.40 -0.84
C THR A 18 31.28 -15.74 -0.33
N ARG A 19 31.91 -15.72 0.86
CA ARG A 19 32.28 -16.90 1.64
C ARG A 19 31.33 -17.13 2.81
N ALA A 20 30.28 -16.35 2.94
CA ALA A 20 29.28 -16.50 3.97
C ALA A 20 28.63 -17.89 3.94
N ASN A 21 28.22 -18.38 5.09
CA ASN A 21 27.28 -19.49 5.16
C ASN A 21 25.90 -18.99 4.68
N ILE A 22 25.40 -19.54 3.57
CA ILE A 22 24.15 -19.09 2.96
C ILE A 22 23.02 -20.02 3.37
N HIS A 23 22.02 -19.46 4.01
CA HIS A 23 20.78 -20.13 4.41
C HIS A 23 19.71 -19.92 3.34
N TRP A 24 19.49 -20.96 2.52
CA TRP A 24 18.53 -20.89 1.40
C TRP A 24 17.12 -21.30 1.82
N ASN A 25 16.15 -20.45 1.53
CA ASN A 25 14.71 -20.75 1.58
C ASN A 25 14.27 -21.42 2.90
N LEU A 26 14.81 -20.95 4.03
CA LEU A 26 14.43 -21.46 5.35
C LEU A 26 12.93 -21.22 5.59
N VAL A 27 12.28 -22.15 6.27
CA VAL A 27 10.89 -22.03 6.67
C VAL A 27 10.74 -21.16 7.93
N THR A 28 9.52 -20.74 8.20
CA THR A 28 9.16 -19.83 9.31
C THR A 28 9.81 -20.24 10.64
N ALA A 29 9.69 -21.52 11.04
CA ALA A 29 10.26 -21.99 12.32
C ALA A 29 11.78 -21.84 12.37
N GLN A 30 12.49 -22.23 11.30
CA GLN A 30 13.95 -22.11 11.23
C GLN A 30 14.42 -20.65 11.24
N LEU A 31 13.67 -19.74 10.62
CA LEU A 31 13.99 -18.31 10.63
C LEU A 31 13.73 -17.67 12.00
N VAL A 32 12.68 -18.12 12.70
CA VAL A 32 12.43 -17.70 14.09
C VAL A 32 13.55 -18.18 15.00
N GLU A 33 13.94 -19.46 14.91
CA GLU A 33 15.06 -20.03 15.69
C GLU A 33 16.34 -19.23 15.44
N ALA A 34 16.71 -19.00 14.18
CA ALA A 34 17.89 -18.23 13.81
C ALA A 34 17.82 -16.78 14.35
N ALA A 35 16.68 -16.12 14.27
CA ALA A 35 16.50 -14.76 14.81
C ALA A 35 16.67 -14.71 16.33
N LEU A 36 16.16 -15.71 17.05
CA LEU A 36 16.31 -15.82 18.50
C LEU A 36 17.78 -16.10 18.91
N GLU A 37 18.43 -17.05 18.26
CA GLU A 37 19.83 -17.40 18.50
C GLU A 37 20.78 -16.21 18.27
N ARG A 38 20.45 -15.37 17.28
CA ARG A 38 21.22 -14.18 16.92
C ARG A 38 20.83 -12.93 17.73
N GLY A 39 19.86 -13.05 18.65
CA GLY A 39 19.36 -11.92 19.46
C GLY A 39 18.71 -10.82 18.64
N GLU A 40 18.12 -11.14 17.50
CA GLU A 40 17.47 -10.19 16.61
C GLU A 40 16.04 -9.81 17.07
N GLY A 41 15.45 -10.62 17.94
CA GLY A 41 14.11 -10.42 18.50
C GLY A 41 13.82 -11.38 19.64
N THR A 42 12.59 -11.32 20.17
CA THR A 42 12.12 -12.18 21.26
C THR A 42 10.71 -12.66 20.99
N LEU A 43 10.33 -13.82 21.51
CA LEU A 43 8.94 -14.29 21.40
C LEU A 43 8.05 -13.61 22.45
N SER A 44 6.84 -13.22 22.04
CA SER A 44 5.78 -12.90 22.97
C SER A 44 5.22 -14.15 23.66
N ALA A 45 4.42 -13.97 24.70
CA ALA A 45 3.78 -15.07 25.43
C ALA A 45 2.95 -16.00 24.53
N ASP A 46 2.33 -15.45 23.49
CA ASP A 46 1.46 -16.16 22.55
C ASP A 46 2.18 -16.64 21.27
N GLY A 47 3.50 -16.36 21.13
CA GLY A 47 4.33 -16.94 20.08
C GLY A 47 4.79 -16.05 18.92
N PRO A 48 4.22 -14.87 18.60
CA PRO A 48 4.80 -13.92 17.65
C PRO A 48 6.22 -13.52 17.98
N LEU A 49 7.04 -13.30 16.93
CA LEU A 49 8.37 -12.72 17.07
C LEU A 49 8.26 -11.20 17.17
N VAL A 50 8.73 -10.62 18.26
CA VAL A 50 8.76 -9.17 18.49
C VAL A 50 10.16 -8.65 18.22
N VAL A 51 10.27 -7.61 17.38
CA VAL A 51 11.53 -7.02 16.93
C VAL A 51 11.48 -5.50 17.02
N GLU A 52 12.65 -4.87 17.10
CA GLU A 52 12.81 -3.43 17.10
C GLU A 52 13.58 -2.97 15.85
N THR A 53 13.02 -1.97 15.15
CA THR A 53 13.64 -1.42 13.94
C THR A 53 14.60 -0.27 14.21
N GLY A 54 14.72 0.16 15.46
CA GLY A 54 15.61 1.25 15.89
C GLY A 54 15.11 2.63 15.42
N ALA A 55 16.01 3.44 14.89
CA ALA A 55 15.71 4.82 14.50
C ALA A 55 14.68 4.96 13.37
N HIS A 56 14.55 3.94 12.52
CA HIS A 56 13.62 3.94 11.40
C HIS A 56 12.38 3.11 11.73
N THR A 57 11.31 3.75 12.15
CA THR A 57 10.02 3.11 12.44
C THR A 57 9.04 3.16 11.26
N GLY A 58 9.51 3.62 10.10
CA GLY A 58 8.76 3.75 8.87
C GLY A 58 9.70 3.93 7.68
N ARG A 59 9.13 4.05 6.48
CA ARG A 59 9.89 4.19 5.23
C ARG A 59 10.73 5.46 5.19
N SER A 60 11.93 5.32 4.64
CA SER A 60 12.83 6.44 4.33
C SER A 60 12.59 6.94 2.90
N ALA A 61 11.39 7.47 2.63
CA ALA A 61 10.96 7.89 1.29
C ALA A 61 11.89 8.92 0.64
N GLN A 62 12.60 9.72 1.44
CA GLN A 62 13.56 10.71 0.95
C GLN A 62 14.92 10.11 0.56
N ASP A 63 15.19 8.87 0.94
CA ASP A 63 16.44 8.14 0.68
C ASP A 63 16.27 7.06 -0.39
N LYS A 64 15.12 7.06 -1.10
CA LYS A 64 14.85 6.21 -2.26
C LYS A 64 15.28 6.90 -3.53
N PHE A 65 16.05 6.17 -4.35
CA PHE A 65 16.58 6.62 -5.64
C PHE A 65 16.34 5.58 -6.72
N ILE A 66 16.17 6.05 -7.95
CA ILE A 66 16.14 5.21 -9.16
C ILE A 66 17.34 5.59 -10.01
N VAL A 67 18.07 4.60 -10.50
CA VAL A 67 19.22 4.84 -11.39
C VAL A 67 18.70 5.44 -12.69
N ARG A 68 19.31 6.58 -13.10
CA ARG A 68 18.93 7.33 -14.30
C ARG A 68 19.81 6.93 -15.46
N ASP A 69 19.38 5.97 -16.22
CA ASP A 69 20.03 5.53 -17.46
C ASP A 69 19.18 5.88 -18.70
N ALA A 70 19.59 5.43 -19.88
CA ALA A 70 18.91 5.76 -21.13
C ALA A 70 17.44 5.28 -21.19
N GLU A 71 17.10 4.16 -20.52
CA GLU A 71 15.73 3.63 -20.46
C GLU A 71 14.90 4.40 -19.44
N THR A 72 15.41 4.54 -18.24
CA THR A 72 14.70 5.17 -17.13
C THR A 72 14.55 6.67 -17.32
N ASP A 73 15.50 7.34 -18.01
CA ASP A 73 15.38 8.76 -18.34
C ASP A 73 14.11 9.08 -19.12
N ALA A 74 13.71 8.21 -20.04
CA ALA A 74 12.53 8.38 -20.88
C ALA A 74 11.23 7.85 -20.24
N THR A 75 11.30 6.93 -19.26
CA THR A 75 10.14 6.18 -18.78
C THR A 75 9.74 6.50 -17.34
N VAL A 76 10.64 7.06 -16.54
CA VAL A 76 10.38 7.42 -15.15
C VAL A 76 9.87 8.86 -15.05
N TRP A 77 8.86 9.04 -14.24
CA TRP A 77 8.36 10.35 -13.86
C TRP A 77 9.24 10.96 -12.77
N TRP A 78 10.25 11.70 -13.20
CA TRP A 78 11.23 12.33 -12.32
C TRP A 78 10.63 13.49 -11.52
N GLY A 79 11.00 13.63 -10.24
CA GLY A 79 10.54 14.69 -9.37
C GLY A 79 10.62 14.34 -7.89
N LYS A 80 9.68 14.87 -7.11
CA LYS A 80 9.67 14.70 -5.64
C LYS A 80 9.59 13.23 -5.19
N SER A 81 8.85 12.40 -5.92
CA SER A 81 8.63 10.99 -5.58
C SER A 81 9.70 10.06 -6.13
N ASN A 82 10.29 10.39 -7.29
CA ASN A 82 11.29 9.58 -7.96
C ASN A 82 12.57 10.41 -8.15
N LYS A 83 13.54 10.19 -7.28
CA LYS A 83 14.82 10.87 -7.30
C LYS A 83 15.83 10.09 -8.14
N ALA A 84 16.57 10.78 -8.96
CA ALA A 84 17.60 10.18 -9.79
C ALA A 84 18.86 9.86 -8.98
N MET A 85 19.48 8.73 -9.29
CA MET A 85 20.87 8.39 -8.95
C MET A 85 21.66 8.24 -10.24
N GLU A 86 22.79 8.92 -10.36
CA GLU A 86 23.66 8.76 -11.51
C GLU A 86 24.26 7.35 -11.57
N PRO A 87 24.39 6.73 -12.77
CA PRO A 87 24.95 5.38 -12.92
C PRO A 87 26.32 5.21 -12.26
N THR A 88 27.18 6.21 -12.30
CA THR A 88 28.52 6.18 -11.66
C THR A 88 28.43 6.09 -10.14
N HIS A 89 27.46 6.75 -9.51
CA HIS A 89 27.22 6.63 -8.08
C HIS A 89 26.65 5.26 -7.71
N PHE A 90 25.78 4.70 -8.55
CA PHE A 90 25.26 3.35 -8.32
C PHE A 90 26.36 2.29 -8.45
N VAL A 91 27.28 2.42 -9.40
CA VAL A 91 28.43 1.50 -9.52
C VAL A 91 29.28 1.53 -8.24
N ALA A 92 29.62 2.72 -7.75
CA ALA A 92 30.37 2.86 -6.50
C ALA A 92 29.62 2.28 -5.28
N LEU A 93 28.29 2.55 -5.20
CA LEU A 93 27.43 1.99 -4.17
C LEU A 93 27.42 0.46 -4.22
N LYS A 94 27.23 -0.13 -5.41
CA LYS A 94 27.19 -1.58 -5.62
C LYS A 94 28.52 -2.25 -5.20
N GLU A 95 29.66 -1.66 -5.58
CA GLU A 95 31.00 -2.17 -5.20
C GLU A 95 31.16 -2.22 -3.67
N ASP A 96 30.90 -1.10 -3.00
CA ASP A 96 31.03 -1.02 -1.54
C ASP A 96 30.00 -1.91 -0.82
N PHE A 97 28.79 -1.99 -1.35
CA PHE A 97 27.71 -2.80 -0.83
C PHE A 97 28.02 -4.30 -0.91
N PHE A 98 28.53 -4.75 -2.06
CA PHE A 98 28.94 -6.14 -2.27
C PHE A 98 30.19 -6.50 -1.47
N ALA A 99 31.14 -5.57 -1.26
CA ALA A 99 32.26 -5.76 -0.37
C ALA A 99 31.79 -5.95 1.09
N ALA A 100 30.83 -5.13 1.54
CA ALA A 100 30.23 -5.27 2.87
C ALA A 100 29.48 -6.60 3.02
N LEU A 101 28.77 -7.03 1.98
CA LEU A 101 28.06 -8.31 1.95
C LEU A 101 29.04 -9.49 2.01
N ALA A 102 30.13 -9.43 1.24
CA ALA A 102 31.14 -10.49 1.21
C ALA A 102 31.87 -10.67 2.56
N ALA A 103 31.90 -9.62 3.38
CA ALA A 103 32.48 -9.67 4.73
C ALA A 103 31.55 -10.30 5.79
N LYS A 104 30.28 -10.62 5.45
CA LYS A 104 29.35 -11.27 6.38
C LYS A 104 29.71 -12.73 6.58
N GLY A 105 29.51 -13.24 7.81
CA GLY A 105 29.69 -14.65 8.13
C GLY A 105 28.51 -15.52 7.70
N GLU A 106 27.30 -14.92 7.71
CA GLU A 106 26.04 -15.58 7.37
C GLU A 106 25.15 -14.65 6.55
N LEU A 107 24.38 -15.26 5.63
CA LEU A 107 23.36 -14.59 4.83
C LEU A 107 22.13 -15.47 4.71
N PHE A 108 20.96 -14.85 4.63
CA PHE A 108 19.68 -15.52 4.44
C PHE A 108 19.12 -15.15 3.08
N VAL A 109 18.65 -16.14 2.34
CA VAL A 109 18.12 -15.95 0.98
C VAL A 109 16.74 -16.56 0.87
N GLN A 110 15.79 -15.79 0.31
CA GLN A 110 14.48 -16.28 -0.08
C GLN A 110 14.27 -16.04 -1.58
N ASP A 111 13.77 -17.06 -2.25
CA ASP A 111 13.26 -17.02 -3.62
C ASP A 111 11.73 -16.96 -3.55
N LEU A 112 11.14 -15.87 -4.06
CA LEU A 112 9.74 -15.53 -3.86
C LEU A 112 9.14 -14.97 -5.16
N TYR A 113 7.81 -14.86 -5.22
CA TYR A 113 7.11 -14.21 -6.30
C TYR A 113 6.51 -12.87 -5.86
N GLY A 114 6.72 -11.83 -6.65
CA GLY A 114 5.91 -10.61 -6.63
C GLY A 114 4.70 -10.80 -7.51
N GLY A 115 3.54 -11.11 -6.92
CA GLY A 115 2.29 -11.38 -7.62
C GLY A 115 1.87 -12.85 -7.61
N SER A 116 0.57 -13.08 -7.41
CA SER A 116 -0.04 -14.43 -7.35
C SER A 116 -0.42 -14.98 -8.72
N GLN A 117 -0.69 -14.12 -9.73
CA GLN A 117 -1.03 -14.55 -11.09
C GLN A 117 0.23 -14.94 -11.87
N ALA A 118 0.35 -16.21 -12.27
CA ALA A 118 1.57 -16.79 -12.86
C ALA A 118 2.11 -16.04 -14.09
N ASP A 119 1.20 -15.56 -14.98
CA ASP A 119 1.59 -14.88 -16.23
C ASP A 119 2.09 -13.45 -16.02
N HIS A 120 1.89 -12.88 -14.82
CA HIS A 120 2.20 -11.49 -14.51
C HIS A 120 3.09 -11.30 -13.27
N ARG A 121 3.50 -12.42 -12.65
CA ARG A 121 4.40 -12.38 -11.49
C ARG A 121 5.85 -12.14 -11.90
N VAL A 122 6.62 -11.63 -10.94
CA VAL A 122 8.07 -11.43 -11.07
C VAL A 122 8.77 -12.32 -10.06
N ASN A 123 9.79 -13.04 -10.49
CA ASN A 123 10.63 -13.86 -9.62
C ASN A 123 11.63 -12.95 -8.89
N VAL A 124 11.53 -12.88 -7.58
CA VAL A 124 12.35 -12.01 -6.73
C VAL A 124 13.21 -12.85 -5.80
N ARG A 125 14.53 -12.66 -5.86
CA ARG A 125 15.47 -13.19 -4.87
C ARG A 125 15.77 -12.11 -3.86
N VAL A 126 15.62 -12.40 -2.58
CA VAL A 126 15.92 -11.47 -1.50
C VAL A 126 17.05 -12.01 -0.63
N VAL A 127 18.13 -11.26 -0.54
CA VAL A 127 19.32 -11.56 0.28
C VAL A 127 19.34 -10.60 1.46
N THR A 128 19.36 -11.12 2.67
CA THR A 128 19.34 -10.33 3.90
C THR A 128 20.46 -10.75 4.85
N GLU A 129 20.97 -9.82 5.66
CA GLU A 129 21.90 -10.13 6.74
C GLU A 129 21.19 -10.56 8.04
N LEU A 130 19.88 -10.23 8.18
CA LEU A 130 19.08 -10.55 9.35
C LEU A 130 18.08 -11.68 9.03
N ALA A 131 18.00 -12.66 9.94
CA ALA A 131 17.07 -13.77 9.83
C ALA A 131 15.60 -13.29 9.89
N TRP A 132 15.30 -12.33 10.78
CA TRP A 132 13.95 -11.80 10.89
C TRP A 132 13.50 -10.99 9.67
N HIS A 133 14.38 -10.28 8.95
CA HIS A 133 14.09 -9.65 7.65
C HIS A 133 13.72 -10.70 6.60
N ASN A 134 14.43 -11.82 6.62
CA ASN A 134 14.16 -12.93 5.73
C ASN A 134 12.80 -13.59 6.06
N LEU A 135 12.46 -13.72 7.35
CA LEU A 135 11.15 -14.16 7.80
C LEU A 135 10.04 -13.17 7.36
N PHE A 136 10.27 -11.87 7.54
CA PHE A 136 9.34 -10.83 7.13
C PHE A 136 9.03 -10.93 5.64
N ILE A 137 10.05 -10.93 4.78
CA ILE A 137 9.81 -10.93 3.34
C ILE A 137 9.22 -12.25 2.83
N ARG A 138 9.57 -13.39 3.46
CA ARG A 138 8.91 -14.68 3.22
C ARG A 138 7.42 -14.64 3.57
N THR A 139 7.06 -13.90 4.61
CA THR A 139 5.66 -13.71 5.02
C THR A 139 4.93 -12.82 4.03
N MET A 140 5.60 -11.76 3.56
CA MET A 140 4.97 -10.73 2.74
C MET A 140 4.80 -11.11 1.28
N LEU A 141 5.75 -11.81 0.65
CA LEU A 141 5.65 -12.18 -0.76
C LEU A 141 5.06 -13.57 -0.97
N VAL A 142 4.60 -13.84 -2.19
CA VAL A 142 4.03 -15.14 -2.56
C VAL A 142 5.13 -16.19 -2.58
N ARG A 143 4.91 -17.29 -1.88
CA ARG A 143 5.87 -18.38 -1.73
C ARG A 143 5.76 -19.37 -2.88
N PRO A 144 6.86 -19.70 -3.57
CA PRO A 144 6.89 -20.81 -4.49
C PRO A 144 6.61 -22.14 -3.78
N GLU A 145 5.99 -23.08 -4.51
CA GLU A 145 5.97 -24.48 -4.09
C GLU A 145 7.41 -25.02 -3.97
N GLN A 146 7.66 -25.90 -3.01
CA GLN A 146 9.00 -26.43 -2.77
C GLN A 146 9.66 -27.01 -4.02
N ALA A 147 8.90 -27.71 -4.85
CA ALA A 147 9.39 -28.31 -6.10
C ALA A 147 9.89 -27.25 -7.12
N ALA A 148 9.32 -26.04 -7.11
CA ALA A 148 9.73 -24.97 -8.02
C ALA A 148 11.04 -24.29 -7.60
N LEU A 149 11.47 -24.42 -6.35
CA LEU A 149 12.66 -23.73 -5.83
C LEU A 149 13.95 -24.18 -6.50
N LYS A 150 14.06 -25.46 -6.88
CA LYS A 150 15.26 -26.00 -7.51
C LYS A 150 15.58 -25.34 -8.85
N ASP A 151 14.54 -25.04 -9.62
CA ASP A 151 14.65 -24.45 -10.97
C ASP A 151 14.37 -22.93 -10.96
N PHE A 152 14.36 -22.32 -9.77
CA PHE A 152 14.07 -20.90 -9.62
C PHE A 152 15.20 -20.05 -10.22
N VAL A 153 14.82 -19.15 -11.12
CA VAL A 153 15.68 -18.11 -11.69
C VAL A 153 15.09 -16.75 -11.34
N ALA A 154 15.87 -15.93 -10.66
CA ALA A 154 15.42 -14.60 -10.26
C ALA A 154 15.40 -13.66 -11.46
N ASP A 155 14.29 -12.94 -11.63
CA ASP A 155 14.20 -11.79 -12.54
C ASP A 155 14.84 -10.55 -11.91
N TYR A 156 14.65 -10.37 -10.60
CA TYR A 156 15.20 -9.27 -9.81
C TYR A 156 15.80 -9.76 -8.50
N THR A 157 16.84 -9.06 -8.04
CA THR A 157 17.47 -9.33 -6.75
C THR A 157 17.39 -8.12 -5.85
N ILE A 158 16.98 -8.33 -4.60
CA ILE A 158 17.02 -7.34 -3.53
C ILE A 158 18.10 -7.75 -2.56
N VAL A 159 19.00 -6.84 -2.22
CA VAL A 159 20.00 -7.05 -1.15
C VAL A 159 19.73 -6.03 -0.05
N ASP A 160 19.42 -6.54 1.14
CA ASP A 160 19.08 -5.73 2.31
C ASP A 160 20.11 -5.93 3.42
N LEU A 161 20.94 -4.90 3.62
CA LEU A 161 22.00 -4.86 4.64
C LEU A 161 21.78 -3.66 5.57
N PRO A 162 20.97 -3.77 6.62
CA PRO A 162 20.76 -2.70 7.60
C PRO A 162 22.03 -2.16 8.24
N SER A 163 23.09 -2.95 8.34
CA SER A 163 24.37 -2.51 8.88
C SER A 163 25.22 -1.69 7.91
N PHE A 164 24.92 -1.71 6.60
CA PHE A 164 25.62 -0.88 5.62
C PHE A 164 25.25 0.60 5.82
N ARG A 165 26.27 1.47 5.78
CA ARG A 165 26.11 2.91 5.82
C ARG A 165 26.60 3.51 4.52
N ALA A 166 25.73 4.18 3.79
CA ALA A 166 26.11 4.85 2.57
C ALA A 166 26.97 6.09 2.89
N ASP A 167 27.92 6.38 2.01
CA ASP A 167 28.63 7.67 2.00
C ASP A 167 27.91 8.61 1.02
N PRO A 168 27.25 9.68 1.49
CA PRO A 168 26.50 10.60 0.64
C PRO A 168 27.33 11.20 -0.51
N ALA A 169 28.58 11.52 -0.26
CA ALA A 169 29.45 12.12 -1.26
C ALA A 169 29.87 11.11 -2.36
N ARG A 170 30.21 9.88 -1.96
CA ARG A 170 30.65 8.83 -2.86
C ARG A 170 29.49 8.20 -3.64
N HIS A 171 28.35 8.01 -2.97
CA HIS A 171 27.21 7.27 -3.52
C HIS A 171 26.10 8.18 -4.06
N GLY A 172 26.26 9.51 -4.02
CA GLY A 172 25.28 10.46 -4.54
C GLY A 172 23.91 10.38 -3.86
N CYS A 173 23.87 9.96 -2.60
CA CYS A 173 22.64 9.83 -1.82
C CYS A 173 22.53 10.96 -0.78
N ARG A 174 21.36 11.07 -0.11
CA ARG A 174 21.08 12.15 0.83
C ARG A 174 21.67 11.91 2.22
N SER A 175 21.71 10.66 2.66
CA SER A 175 22.10 10.25 4.02
C SER A 175 22.81 8.91 4.01
N GLU A 176 23.17 8.39 5.19
CA GLU A 176 23.72 7.05 5.36
C GLU A 176 22.69 5.93 5.06
N THR A 177 21.42 6.26 4.96
CA THR A 177 20.35 5.35 4.52
C THR A 177 20.17 5.47 3.01
N VAL A 178 20.04 4.34 2.32
CA VAL A 178 19.86 4.31 0.86
C VAL A 178 18.96 3.16 0.43
N ILE A 179 18.00 3.48 -0.44
CA ILE A 179 17.21 2.51 -1.19
C ILE A 179 17.44 2.83 -2.68
N ALA A 180 18.31 2.07 -3.34
CA ALA A 180 18.70 2.30 -4.72
C ALA A 180 18.10 1.22 -5.64
N VAL A 181 17.28 1.64 -6.61
CA VAL A 181 16.62 0.76 -7.56
C VAL A 181 17.28 0.93 -8.93
N ASN A 182 17.85 -0.15 -9.46
CA ASN A 182 18.37 -0.22 -10.81
C ASN A 182 17.54 -1.22 -11.64
N PHE A 183 16.68 -0.70 -12.51
CA PHE A 183 15.81 -1.55 -13.33
C PHE A 183 16.59 -2.30 -14.41
N THR A 184 17.64 -1.71 -14.97
CA THR A 184 18.48 -2.30 -16.02
C THR A 184 19.36 -3.42 -15.47
N ASP A 185 20.03 -3.21 -14.32
CA ASP A 185 20.81 -4.24 -13.64
C ASP A 185 19.93 -5.25 -12.89
N LYS A 186 18.61 -5.01 -12.81
CA LYS A 186 17.64 -5.83 -12.08
C LYS A 186 18.03 -6.03 -10.61
N LEU A 187 18.51 -4.96 -9.98
CA LEU A 187 19.08 -4.96 -8.65
C LEU A 187 18.50 -3.82 -7.80
N ILE A 188 18.13 -4.17 -6.55
CA ILE A 188 17.70 -3.20 -5.54
C ILE A 188 18.61 -3.37 -4.33
N LEU A 189 19.21 -2.26 -3.88
CA LEU A 189 20.07 -2.21 -2.70
C LEU A 189 19.39 -1.40 -1.60
N ILE A 190 19.25 -2.00 -0.41
CA ILE A 190 18.66 -1.37 0.77
C ILE A 190 19.68 -1.40 1.90
N GLY A 191 20.09 -0.23 2.37
CA GLY A 191 21.07 -0.09 3.44
C GLY A 191 20.71 0.98 4.45
N GLY A 192 21.21 0.85 5.68
CA GLY A 192 21.07 1.87 6.71
C GLY A 192 19.73 1.90 7.44
N THR A 193 18.83 0.97 7.18
CA THR A 193 17.52 0.88 7.85
C THR A 193 17.19 -0.56 8.23
N LYS A 194 16.57 -0.75 9.40
CA LYS A 194 15.98 -2.03 9.80
C LYS A 194 14.48 -2.11 9.50
N TYR A 195 13.86 -1.07 8.96
CA TYR A 195 12.44 -1.10 8.63
C TYR A 195 12.20 -2.04 7.44
N ALA A 196 11.71 -3.26 7.73
CA ALA A 196 11.59 -4.33 6.73
C ALA A 196 10.58 -4.02 5.61
N GLY A 197 9.63 -3.10 5.85
CA GLY A 197 8.68 -2.63 4.85
C GLY A 197 9.31 -1.99 3.60
N GLU A 198 10.61 -1.62 3.63
CA GLU A 198 11.32 -1.16 2.42
C GLU A 198 11.45 -2.25 1.37
N MET A 199 11.73 -3.51 1.76
CA MET A 199 11.79 -4.65 0.83
C MET A 199 10.44 -4.86 0.12
N LYS A 200 9.35 -4.92 0.89
CA LYS A 200 7.98 -5.05 0.37
C LYS A 200 7.65 -3.94 -0.63
N LYS A 201 7.85 -2.68 -0.22
CA LYS A 201 7.53 -1.52 -1.05
C LYS A 201 8.44 -1.34 -2.25
N SER A 202 9.65 -1.89 -2.21
CA SER A 202 10.54 -1.98 -3.37
C SER A 202 9.96 -2.91 -4.45
N VAL A 203 9.42 -4.07 -4.06
CA VAL A 203 8.73 -4.97 -4.99
C VAL A 203 7.48 -4.32 -5.57
N PHE A 204 6.70 -3.62 -4.76
CA PHE A 204 5.54 -2.87 -5.24
C PHE A 204 5.95 -1.80 -6.26
N GLY A 205 6.98 -1.01 -5.98
CA GLY A 205 7.51 -0.03 -6.93
C GLY A 205 8.01 -0.67 -8.23
N LEU A 206 8.64 -1.84 -8.12
CA LEU A 206 9.08 -2.64 -9.26
C LEU A 206 7.90 -3.05 -10.15
N LEU A 207 6.84 -3.62 -9.57
CA LEU A 207 5.64 -4.03 -10.31
C LEU A 207 4.90 -2.83 -10.92
N ASN A 208 4.87 -1.69 -10.22
CA ASN A 208 4.34 -0.44 -10.77
C ASN A 208 5.13 0.07 -11.99
N TYR A 209 6.40 -0.27 -12.11
CA TYR A 209 7.21 0.05 -13.30
C TYR A 209 7.02 -0.95 -14.44
N LEU A 210 7.01 -2.24 -14.13
CA LEU A 210 7.04 -3.32 -15.12
C LEU A 210 5.67 -3.64 -15.74
N LEU A 211 4.60 -3.62 -14.96
CA LEU A 211 3.29 -4.13 -15.40
C LEU A 211 2.53 -3.21 -16.36
N PRO A 212 2.56 -1.87 -16.26
CA PRO A 212 1.77 -1.01 -17.14
C PRO A 212 2.03 -1.24 -18.64
N PRO A 213 3.26 -1.42 -19.13
CA PRO A 213 3.52 -1.72 -20.54
C PRO A 213 2.92 -3.04 -21.03
N THR A 214 2.61 -3.98 -20.13
CA THR A 214 1.95 -5.26 -20.45
C THR A 214 0.43 -5.16 -20.41
N GLY A 215 -0.13 -3.96 -20.18
CA GLY A 215 -1.56 -3.73 -20.05
C GLY A 215 -2.15 -4.12 -18.69
N VAL A 216 -1.35 -4.56 -17.73
CA VAL A 216 -1.80 -4.83 -16.35
C VAL A 216 -1.76 -3.56 -15.54
N MET A 217 -2.86 -3.24 -14.84
CA MET A 217 -2.93 -2.09 -13.96
C MET A 217 -2.49 -2.45 -12.53
N PRO A 218 -1.34 -1.96 -12.07
CA PRO A 218 -0.95 -2.10 -10.67
C PRO A 218 -1.70 -1.05 -9.81
N MET A 219 -2.10 -1.46 -8.60
CA MET A 219 -2.98 -0.67 -7.74
C MET A 219 -2.52 -0.70 -6.28
N HIS A 220 -2.43 0.47 -5.65
CA HIS A 220 -2.33 0.59 -4.21
C HIS A 220 -3.75 0.56 -3.62
N CYS A 221 -4.28 -0.62 -3.44
CA CYS A 221 -5.65 -0.84 -2.99
C CYS A 221 -5.76 -2.15 -2.21
N SER A 222 -6.75 -2.27 -1.35
CA SER A 222 -7.22 -3.55 -0.87
C SER A 222 -8.27 -4.13 -1.82
N ALA A 223 -8.49 -5.45 -1.76
CA ALA A 223 -9.48 -6.12 -2.60
C ALA A 223 -10.18 -7.24 -1.84
N ASN A 224 -11.48 -7.39 -2.08
CA ASN A 224 -12.28 -8.50 -1.61
C ASN A 224 -13.29 -8.97 -2.67
N MET A 225 -13.92 -10.09 -2.42
CA MET A 225 -14.88 -10.71 -3.33
C MET A 225 -16.11 -11.17 -2.55
N GLY A 226 -17.30 -10.85 -3.03
CA GLY A 226 -18.55 -11.35 -2.50
C GLY A 226 -18.82 -12.78 -2.93
N ALA A 227 -19.86 -13.40 -2.34
CA ALA A 227 -20.23 -14.79 -2.59
C ALA A 227 -20.57 -15.10 -4.07
N ASN A 228 -20.96 -14.09 -4.84
CA ASN A 228 -21.31 -14.21 -6.26
C ASN A 228 -20.11 -13.92 -7.20
N GLY A 229 -18.90 -13.82 -6.66
CA GLY A 229 -17.71 -13.45 -7.43
C GLY A 229 -17.64 -11.97 -7.80
N ASP A 230 -18.40 -11.11 -7.14
CA ASP A 230 -18.39 -9.66 -7.29
C ASP A 230 -17.18 -9.06 -6.57
N THR A 231 -16.08 -8.95 -7.27
CA THR A 231 -14.85 -8.35 -6.74
C THR A 231 -15.00 -6.84 -6.59
N ALA A 232 -14.53 -6.32 -5.45
CA ALA A 232 -14.40 -4.90 -5.18
C ALA A 232 -12.96 -4.54 -4.85
N VAL A 233 -12.48 -3.40 -5.37
CA VAL A 233 -11.17 -2.83 -5.06
C VAL A 233 -11.35 -1.49 -4.34
N PHE A 234 -10.54 -1.26 -3.30
CA PHE A 234 -10.66 -0.11 -2.41
C PHE A 234 -9.37 0.69 -2.45
N PHE A 235 -9.40 1.81 -3.14
CA PHE A 235 -8.33 2.81 -3.10
C PHE A 235 -8.49 3.69 -1.87
N GLY A 236 -7.38 4.11 -1.29
CA GLY A 236 -7.40 5.04 -0.16
C GLY A 236 -6.04 5.17 0.49
N LEU A 237 -5.80 6.32 1.11
CA LEU A 237 -4.59 6.59 1.89
C LEU A 237 -4.71 6.04 3.31
N SER A 238 -3.62 6.10 4.07
CA SER A 238 -3.63 5.73 5.49
C SER A 238 -4.69 6.53 6.25
N GLY A 239 -5.45 5.86 7.11
CA GLY A 239 -6.49 6.50 7.93
C GLY A 239 -7.86 6.69 7.25
N THR A 240 -8.02 6.34 5.97
CA THR A 240 -9.32 6.38 5.27
C THR A 240 -10.20 5.17 5.57
N GLY A 241 -9.69 4.15 6.26
CA GLY A 241 -10.45 2.94 6.60
C GLY A 241 -10.32 1.80 5.59
N LYS A 242 -9.32 1.86 4.68
CA LYS A 242 -9.11 0.84 3.64
C LYS A 242 -9.13 -0.59 4.19
N THR A 243 -8.28 -0.92 5.14
CA THR A 243 -8.19 -2.26 5.75
C THR A 243 -9.49 -2.63 6.49
N THR A 244 -10.01 -1.73 7.33
CA THR A 244 -11.21 -1.98 8.13
C THR A 244 -12.47 -2.21 7.29
N LEU A 245 -12.60 -1.52 6.15
CA LEU A 245 -13.78 -1.62 5.28
C LEU A 245 -13.67 -2.79 4.29
N SER A 246 -12.46 -3.17 3.88
CA SER A 246 -12.26 -4.33 3.00
C SER A 246 -12.26 -5.66 3.74
N ALA A 247 -11.93 -5.68 5.04
CA ALA A 247 -11.97 -6.86 5.92
C ALA A 247 -13.39 -7.11 6.46
N ASP A 248 -14.35 -7.35 5.57
CA ASP A 248 -15.71 -7.73 5.92
C ASP A 248 -15.81 -9.27 5.97
N ALA A 249 -16.27 -9.81 7.10
CA ALA A 249 -16.38 -11.25 7.32
C ALA A 249 -17.34 -11.95 6.32
N SER A 250 -18.26 -11.21 5.69
CA SER A 250 -19.18 -11.74 4.66
C SER A 250 -18.54 -11.82 3.27
N ARG A 251 -17.33 -11.25 3.08
CA ARG A 251 -16.63 -11.19 1.79
C ARG A 251 -15.26 -11.85 1.91
N THR A 252 -14.82 -12.51 0.86
CA THR A 252 -13.50 -13.16 0.80
C THR A 252 -12.40 -12.12 0.57
N LEU A 253 -11.43 -12.01 1.47
CA LEU A 253 -10.28 -11.12 1.33
C LEU A 253 -9.36 -11.64 0.22
N ILE A 254 -9.04 -10.81 -0.78
CA ILE A 254 -8.02 -11.09 -1.79
C ILE A 254 -6.66 -10.57 -1.32
N GLY A 255 -6.65 -9.37 -0.73
CA GLY A 255 -5.48 -8.75 -0.11
C GLY A 255 -5.79 -7.37 0.47
N ASP A 256 -4.90 -6.87 1.32
CA ASP A 256 -5.15 -5.65 2.11
C ASP A 256 -4.50 -4.39 1.55
N ASP A 257 -3.53 -4.47 0.60
CA ASP A 257 -2.73 -3.30 0.24
C ASP A 257 -2.31 -3.17 -1.24
N GLU A 258 -1.91 -4.24 -1.94
CA GLU A 258 -1.25 -4.16 -3.25
C GLU A 258 -1.76 -5.21 -4.24
N HIS A 259 -2.29 -4.77 -5.38
CA HIS A 259 -2.91 -5.66 -6.36
C HIS A 259 -2.56 -5.29 -7.81
N GLY A 260 -2.67 -6.27 -8.70
CA GLY A 260 -2.71 -6.09 -10.14
C GLY A 260 -4.10 -6.39 -10.70
N TRP A 261 -4.52 -5.64 -11.71
CA TRP A 261 -5.73 -5.90 -12.47
C TRP A 261 -5.36 -6.23 -13.92
N SER A 262 -5.42 -7.52 -14.24
CA SER A 262 -5.20 -8.06 -15.59
C SER A 262 -6.51 -8.09 -16.40
N ASP A 263 -6.49 -8.65 -17.61
CA ASP A 263 -7.70 -8.84 -18.40
C ASP A 263 -8.66 -9.88 -17.79
N THR A 264 -8.16 -10.75 -16.92
CA THR A 264 -8.91 -11.91 -16.42
C THR A 264 -9.16 -11.90 -14.91
N ALA A 265 -8.36 -11.14 -14.13
CA ALA A 265 -8.39 -11.22 -12.67
C ALA A 265 -7.92 -9.92 -11.99
N VAL A 266 -8.31 -9.77 -10.71
CA VAL A 266 -7.56 -9.01 -9.71
C VAL A 266 -6.70 -10.01 -8.94
N PHE A 267 -5.42 -9.74 -8.80
CA PHE A 267 -4.48 -10.61 -8.11
C PHE A 267 -3.62 -9.85 -7.12
N ASN A 268 -3.39 -10.44 -5.97
CA ASN A 268 -2.56 -9.87 -4.93
C ASN A 268 -1.08 -9.94 -5.32
N PHE A 269 -0.32 -8.88 -5.06
CA PHE A 269 1.13 -8.89 -5.21
C PHE A 269 1.82 -9.62 -4.07
N GLU A 270 1.10 -9.83 -2.98
CA GLU A 270 1.60 -10.31 -1.71
C GLU A 270 1.02 -11.67 -1.33
N GLY A 271 1.72 -12.37 -0.42
CA GLY A 271 1.27 -13.59 0.23
C GLY A 271 0.93 -13.40 1.72
N GLY A 272 1.02 -12.18 2.22
CA GLY A 272 0.76 -11.80 3.59
C GLY A 272 0.16 -10.42 3.72
N CYS A 273 -0.11 -10.01 4.95
CA CYS A 273 -0.64 -8.70 5.32
C CYS A 273 0.33 -7.97 6.25
N TYR A 274 0.35 -6.64 6.17
CA TYR A 274 1.21 -5.78 6.99
C TYR A 274 0.40 -4.68 7.67
N ALA A 275 -0.25 -5.05 8.76
CA ALA A 275 -1.22 -4.19 9.45
C ALA A 275 -0.57 -3.29 10.50
N LYS A 276 -1.23 -2.16 10.79
CA LYS A 276 -0.89 -1.28 11.91
C LYS A 276 -1.37 -1.91 13.23
N MET A 277 -0.49 -1.98 14.24
CA MET A 277 -0.79 -2.63 15.51
C MET A 277 -1.17 -1.66 16.62
N ILE A 278 -0.74 -0.41 16.55
CA ILE A 278 -1.07 0.57 17.60
C ILE A 278 -2.59 0.77 17.70
N ARG A 279 -3.12 0.65 18.91
CA ARG A 279 -4.55 0.75 19.23
C ARG A 279 -5.43 -0.22 18.46
N LEU A 280 -4.88 -1.38 18.08
CA LEU A 280 -5.64 -2.44 17.42
C LEU A 280 -6.70 -2.99 18.39
N SER A 281 -7.97 -2.94 17.99
CA SER A 281 -9.11 -3.34 18.81
C SER A 281 -9.58 -4.74 18.46
N ALA A 282 -9.68 -5.61 19.45
CA ALA A 282 -10.24 -6.94 19.28
C ALA A 282 -11.72 -6.92 18.85
N ASP A 283 -12.47 -5.88 19.23
CA ASP A 283 -13.88 -5.73 18.88
C ASP A 283 -14.08 -5.18 17.46
N ALA A 284 -13.18 -4.29 17.01
CA ALA A 284 -13.28 -3.66 15.71
C ALA A 284 -12.66 -4.49 14.58
N GLU A 285 -11.55 -5.18 14.86
CA GLU A 285 -10.74 -5.94 13.88
C GLU A 285 -10.29 -7.30 14.49
N PRO A 286 -11.25 -8.17 14.84
CA PRO A 286 -10.98 -9.41 15.59
C PRO A 286 -10.04 -10.38 14.87
N GLU A 287 -10.14 -10.49 13.54
CA GLU A 287 -9.27 -11.36 12.74
C GLU A 287 -7.82 -10.89 12.76
N ILE A 288 -7.60 -9.58 12.61
CA ILE A 288 -6.25 -8.99 12.68
C ILE A 288 -5.70 -9.10 14.10
N PHE A 289 -6.52 -8.81 15.12
CA PHE A 289 -6.13 -8.97 16.51
C PHE A 289 -5.71 -10.42 16.84
N ALA A 290 -6.41 -11.42 16.32
CA ALA A 290 -6.07 -12.82 16.52
C ALA A 290 -4.65 -13.16 16.00
N THR A 291 -4.15 -12.46 14.97
CA THR A 291 -2.81 -12.69 14.44
C THR A 291 -1.70 -12.30 15.42
N THR A 292 -1.96 -11.37 16.34
CA THR A 292 -1.01 -10.98 17.40
C THR A 292 -0.75 -12.08 18.43
N LYS A 293 -1.48 -13.21 18.31
CA LYS A 293 -1.36 -14.39 19.17
C LYS A 293 -0.97 -15.65 18.41
N ARG A 294 -0.50 -15.51 17.16
CA ARG A 294 -0.13 -16.64 16.32
C ARG A 294 1.36 -16.70 16.02
N PHE A 295 1.96 -17.86 16.25
CA PHE A 295 3.33 -18.14 15.82
C PHE A 295 3.48 -17.92 14.32
N GLY A 296 4.59 -17.29 13.92
CA GLY A 296 4.86 -16.92 12.53
C GLY A 296 4.51 -15.47 12.19
N THR A 297 3.81 -14.76 13.07
CA THR A 297 3.66 -13.31 12.99
C THR A 297 4.94 -12.62 13.43
N VAL A 298 5.35 -11.56 12.73
CA VAL A 298 6.44 -10.66 13.12
C VAL A 298 5.83 -9.33 13.55
N LEU A 299 6.13 -8.90 14.77
CA LEU A 299 5.65 -7.64 15.34
C LEU A 299 6.80 -6.64 15.44
N GLU A 300 6.74 -5.56 14.67
CA GLU A 300 7.74 -4.50 14.66
C GLU A 300 7.33 -3.37 15.62
N ASN A 301 8.21 -3.05 16.56
CA ASN A 301 8.07 -1.94 17.50
C ASN A 301 6.76 -1.99 18.33
N VAL A 302 6.26 -3.19 18.60
CA VAL A 302 5.18 -3.39 19.57
C VAL A 302 5.81 -3.51 20.95
N VAL A 303 5.33 -2.74 21.91
CA VAL A 303 5.81 -2.77 23.29
C VAL A 303 5.38 -4.08 23.95
N MET A 304 6.31 -4.69 24.68
CA MET A 304 6.09 -5.97 25.35
C MET A 304 6.69 -5.92 26.76
N ASP A 305 5.92 -6.32 27.75
CA ASP A 305 6.42 -6.46 29.12
C ASP A 305 7.54 -7.53 29.18
N PRO A 306 8.73 -7.22 29.66
CA PRO A 306 9.88 -8.13 29.60
C PRO A 306 9.76 -9.36 30.51
N ALA A 307 8.93 -9.29 31.56
CA ALA A 307 8.75 -10.38 32.51
C ALA A 307 7.64 -11.35 32.11
N THR A 308 6.49 -10.80 31.69
CA THR A 308 5.31 -11.58 31.32
C THR A 308 5.26 -11.93 29.84
N ARG A 309 5.99 -11.19 29.00
CA ARG A 309 5.97 -11.28 27.53
C ARG A 309 4.61 -10.93 26.92
N LEU A 310 3.75 -10.23 27.68
CA LEU A 310 2.46 -9.72 27.19
C LEU A 310 2.69 -8.47 26.35
N LEU A 311 1.94 -8.37 25.24
CA LEU A 311 1.98 -7.22 24.34
C LEU A 311 1.14 -6.07 24.89
N ASP A 312 1.64 -4.84 24.74
CA ASP A 312 0.87 -3.62 24.95
C ASP A 312 0.68 -2.91 23.59
N LEU A 313 -0.51 -3.05 23.02
CA LEU A 313 -0.84 -2.46 21.72
C LEU A 313 -1.24 -0.97 21.82
N ASP A 314 -1.43 -0.45 23.03
CA ASP A 314 -1.76 0.96 23.26
C ASP A 314 -0.52 1.82 23.51
N ASP A 315 0.59 1.20 23.90
CA ASP A 315 1.85 1.88 24.14
C ASP A 315 2.58 2.19 22.82
N HIS A 316 2.83 3.47 22.60
CA HIS A 316 3.51 4.01 21.42
C HIS A 316 4.93 4.51 21.68
N THR A 317 5.52 4.16 22.82
CA THR A 317 6.87 4.63 23.22
C THR A 317 7.96 4.20 22.24
N LEU A 318 7.81 3.03 21.58
CA LEU A 318 8.73 2.58 20.52
C LEU A 318 8.36 3.18 19.16
N ALA A 319 7.07 3.26 18.82
CA ALA A 319 6.60 3.83 17.56
C ALA A 319 5.08 4.03 17.51
N GLU A 320 4.63 5.18 16.99
CA GLU A 320 3.23 5.37 16.53
C GLU A 320 2.87 4.52 15.30
N ASN A 321 3.86 3.91 14.65
CA ASN A 321 3.73 3.09 13.46
C ASN A 321 4.15 1.64 13.72
N SER A 322 3.81 1.08 14.90
CA SER A 322 4.03 -0.34 15.15
C SER A 322 3.26 -1.19 14.15
N ARG A 323 3.88 -2.29 13.66
CA ARG A 323 3.37 -3.10 12.57
C ARG A 323 3.37 -4.58 12.91
N GLY A 324 2.45 -5.32 12.29
CA GLY A 324 2.44 -6.77 12.32
C GLY A 324 2.41 -7.34 10.91
N ALA A 325 3.38 -8.18 10.58
CA ALA A 325 3.44 -8.94 9.34
C ALA A 325 3.00 -10.38 9.63
N TYR A 326 1.99 -10.85 8.90
CA TYR A 326 1.46 -12.20 9.04
C TYR A 326 1.01 -12.77 7.69
N PRO A 327 1.07 -14.12 7.51
CA PRO A 327 0.56 -14.76 6.30
C PRO A 327 -0.93 -14.48 6.11
N ILE A 328 -1.37 -14.28 4.87
CA ILE A 328 -2.77 -13.96 4.58
C ILE A 328 -3.74 -15.08 4.98
N ASP A 329 -3.29 -16.33 4.96
CA ASP A 329 -4.04 -17.50 5.41
C ASP A 329 -4.31 -17.53 6.93
N PHE A 330 -3.78 -16.56 7.69
CA PHE A 330 -4.19 -16.31 9.07
C PHE A 330 -5.56 -15.68 9.16
N ILE A 331 -6.03 -15.06 8.10
CA ILE A 331 -7.38 -14.50 7.99
C ILE A 331 -8.33 -15.60 7.47
N PRO A 332 -9.35 -16.02 8.25
CA PRO A 332 -10.15 -17.21 7.95
C PRO A 332 -10.88 -17.19 6.61
N ASN A 333 -11.28 -16.01 6.14
CA ASN A 333 -11.99 -15.80 4.88
C ASN A 333 -11.10 -15.24 3.77
N ALA A 334 -9.78 -15.49 3.80
CA ALA A 334 -8.89 -15.11 2.73
C ALA A 334 -9.04 -16.04 1.51
N SER A 335 -8.81 -15.48 0.31
CA SER A 335 -8.74 -16.25 -0.94
C SER A 335 -7.56 -17.21 -0.91
N ALA A 336 -7.79 -18.49 -1.17
CA ALA A 336 -6.73 -19.49 -1.21
C ALA A 336 -5.71 -19.25 -2.34
N GLU A 337 -6.14 -18.60 -3.42
CA GLU A 337 -5.33 -18.31 -4.60
C GLU A 337 -4.76 -16.88 -4.59
N ASN A 338 -5.13 -16.06 -3.61
CA ASN A 338 -4.82 -14.62 -3.56
C ASN A 338 -5.29 -13.88 -4.83
N MET A 339 -6.39 -14.31 -5.41
CA MET A 339 -6.98 -13.78 -6.65
C MET A 339 -8.50 -13.77 -6.58
N GLY A 340 -9.10 -12.96 -7.43
CA GLY A 340 -10.54 -12.93 -7.70
C GLY A 340 -10.82 -12.49 -9.13
N PRO A 341 -12.07 -12.62 -9.61
CA PRO A 341 -12.48 -12.11 -10.92
C PRO A 341 -12.19 -10.62 -11.09
N VAL A 342 -12.29 -10.13 -12.32
CA VAL A 342 -12.20 -8.68 -12.61
C VAL A 342 -13.19 -7.88 -11.75
N PRO A 343 -12.84 -6.65 -11.31
CA PRO A 343 -13.68 -5.89 -10.41
C PRO A 343 -15.03 -5.53 -11.02
N ARG A 344 -16.05 -5.59 -10.20
CA ARG A 344 -17.37 -4.99 -10.49
C ARG A 344 -17.55 -3.66 -9.79
N ASN A 345 -16.80 -3.42 -8.72
CA ASN A 345 -16.87 -2.18 -7.97
C ASN A 345 -15.47 -1.62 -7.72
N ILE A 346 -15.32 -0.32 -7.93
CA ILE A 346 -14.17 0.47 -7.51
C ILE A 346 -14.66 1.43 -6.44
N VAL A 347 -14.05 1.38 -5.27
CA VAL A 347 -14.36 2.26 -4.13
C VAL A 347 -13.15 3.15 -3.88
N MET A 348 -13.33 4.46 -4.00
CA MET A 348 -12.32 5.46 -3.66
C MET A 348 -12.64 6.02 -2.29
N LEU A 349 -11.85 5.65 -1.29
CA LEU A 349 -12.02 6.08 0.09
C LEU A 349 -11.32 7.42 0.31
N THR A 350 -12.02 8.36 0.91
CA THR A 350 -11.47 9.62 1.40
C THR A 350 -11.87 9.83 2.86
N ALA A 351 -11.07 10.56 3.62
CA ALA A 351 -11.42 11.06 4.94
C ALA A 351 -11.44 12.59 4.86
N ASP A 352 -12.56 13.14 4.40
CA ASP A 352 -12.72 14.59 4.26
C ASP A 352 -12.85 15.27 5.62
N ALA A 353 -11.85 16.03 6.02
CA ALA A 353 -11.85 16.80 7.27
C ALA A 353 -12.46 18.20 7.12
N TYR A 354 -12.80 18.61 5.90
CA TYR A 354 -13.57 19.83 5.65
C TYR A 354 -15.07 19.63 5.87
N GLY A 355 -15.57 18.37 5.82
CA GLY A 355 -16.95 18.00 6.11
C GLY A 355 -17.93 18.43 5.02
N VAL A 356 -17.48 18.53 3.79
CA VAL A 356 -18.27 19.01 2.64
C VAL A 356 -18.56 17.95 1.59
N LEU A 357 -17.77 16.87 1.53
CA LEU A 357 -18.02 15.76 0.61
C LEU A 357 -19.19 14.89 1.09
N PRO A 358 -20.04 14.40 0.16
CA PRO A 358 -21.09 13.46 0.52
C PRO A 358 -20.52 12.14 1.04
N PRO A 359 -21.26 11.41 1.90
CA PRO A 359 -20.79 10.15 2.48
C PRO A 359 -20.60 9.05 1.45
N ILE A 360 -21.37 9.09 0.36
CA ILE A 360 -21.22 8.22 -0.80
C ILE A 360 -21.65 8.95 -2.07
N ALA A 361 -20.98 8.66 -3.18
CA ALA A 361 -21.36 9.15 -4.50
C ALA A 361 -20.98 8.15 -5.59
N LYS A 362 -21.81 8.02 -6.62
CA LYS A 362 -21.49 7.29 -7.86
C LYS A 362 -20.73 8.23 -8.79
N LEU A 363 -19.63 7.74 -9.35
CA LEU A 363 -18.74 8.49 -10.25
C LEU A 363 -18.91 8.00 -11.69
N THR A 364 -18.85 8.94 -12.65
CA THR A 364 -18.61 8.58 -14.06
C THR A 364 -17.18 8.09 -14.25
N PRO A 365 -16.86 7.39 -15.35
CA PRO A 365 -15.46 6.98 -15.63
C PRO A 365 -14.47 8.15 -15.63
N ASP A 366 -14.87 9.31 -16.15
CA ASP A 366 -14.04 10.51 -16.17
C ASP A 366 -13.83 11.11 -14.78
N GLN A 367 -14.88 11.14 -13.95
CA GLN A 367 -14.77 11.52 -12.53
C GLN A 367 -13.90 10.55 -11.76
N ALA A 368 -14.04 9.23 -12.00
CA ALA A 368 -13.20 8.22 -11.37
C ALA A 368 -11.71 8.44 -11.69
N MET A 369 -11.37 8.69 -12.97
CA MET A 369 -10.00 9.02 -13.35
C MET A 369 -9.51 10.32 -12.71
N TYR A 370 -10.34 11.38 -12.69
CA TYR A 370 -10.01 12.65 -12.06
C TYR A 370 -9.66 12.47 -10.57
N HIS A 371 -10.51 11.75 -9.83
CA HIS A 371 -10.32 11.50 -8.39
C HIS A 371 -9.17 10.52 -8.12
N PHE A 372 -8.95 9.54 -8.97
CA PHE A 372 -7.81 8.64 -8.90
C PHE A 372 -6.48 9.39 -9.07
N LEU A 373 -6.37 10.26 -10.08
CA LEU A 373 -5.19 11.09 -10.27
C LEU A 373 -4.97 12.09 -9.13
N SER A 374 -6.05 12.61 -8.55
CA SER A 374 -5.97 13.50 -7.40
C SER A 374 -5.54 12.78 -6.12
N GLY A 375 -6.11 11.61 -5.83
CA GLY A 375 -5.80 10.82 -4.63
C GLY A 375 -6.04 11.60 -3.33
N TYR A 376 -7.21 12.23 -3.20
CA TYR A 376 -7.52 13.14 -2.10
C TYR A 376 -7.84 12.44 -0.78
N THR A 377 -7.28 12.98 0.28
CA THR A 377 -7.74 12.84 1.67
C THR A 377 -7.40 14.10 2.45
N ALA A 378 -7.81 14.21 3.71
CA ALA A 378 -7.36 15.28 4.58
C ALA A 378 -6.56 14.72 5.77
N ARG A 379 -5.48 15.42 6.13
CA ARG A 379 -4.79 15.23 7.41
C ARG A 379 -5.52 16.00 8.48
N VAL A 380 -5.56 15.42 9.67
CA VAL A 380 -6.19 16.07 10.84
C VAL A 380 -5.18 16.27 11.95
N ALA A 381 -5.42 17.26 12.81
CA ALA A 381 -4.58 17.52 13.97
C ALA A 381 -4.43 16.27 14.85
N GLY A 382 -3.21 16.03 15.34
CA GLY A 382 -2.88 14.89 16.19
C GLY A 382 -2.60 13.57 15.46
N THR A 383 -2.70 13.53 14.11
CA THR A 383 -2.30 12.34 13.31
C THR A 383 -0.86 12.43 12.82
N GLU A 384 -0.31 13.64 12.72
CA GLU A 384 1.10 13.90 12.38
C GLU A 384 1.60 15.12 13.19
N ILE A 385 2.89 15.14 13.51
CA ILE A 385 3.52 16.25 14.25
C ILE A 385 3.42 17.53 13.42
N GLY A 386 2.87 18.58 14.02
CA GLY A 386 2.79 19.93 13.41
C GLY A 386 1.51 20.23 12.65
N VAL A 387 0.57 19.30 12.52
CA VAL A 387 -0.75 19.54 11.92
C VAL A 387 -1.69 20.09 12.99
N THR A 388 -2.05 21.38 12.88
CA THR A 388 -2.95 22.08 13.82
C THR A 388 -4.36 22.30 13.27
N GLU A 389 -4.51 22.31 11.93
CA GLU A 389 -5.80 22.41 11.23
C GLU A 389 -5.90 21.34 10.14
N PRO A 390 -7.12 21.03 9.65
CA PRO A 390 -7.27 20.13 8.53
C PRO A 390 -6.51 20.64 7.31
N ASP A 391 -5.67 19.77 6.73
CA ASP A 391 -4.89 20.05 5.55
C ASP A 391 -5.23 19.05 4.43
N ALA A 392 -5.55 19.57 3.25
CA ALA A 392 -5.83 18.73 2.07
C ALA A 392 -4.54 18.05 1.62
N THR A 393 -4.60 16.73 1.50
CA THR A 393 -3.47 15.94 1.01
C THR A 393 -3.86 15.24 -0.28
N PHE A 394 -3.03 15.43 -1.29
CA PHE A 394 -3.17 14.78 -2.58
C PHE A 394 -2.00 13.83 -2.80
N SER A 395 -2.31 12.55 -2.96
CA SER A 395 -1.33 11.52 -3.28
C SER A 395 -1.77 10.80 -4.54
N THR A 396 -1.23 11.21 -5.65
CA THR A 396 -1.58 10.75 -7.00
C THR A 396 -1.70 9.24 -7.06
N CYS A 397 -2.77 8.75 -7.66
CA CYS A 397 -3.11 7.32 -7.76
C CYS A 397 -3.21 6.63 -6.38
N PHE A 398 -3.45 7.37 -5.31
CA PHE A 398 -3.41 6.90 -3.91
C PHE A 398 -2.07 6.26 -3.51
N GLY A 399 -0.99 6.49 -4.27
CA GLY A 399 0.28 5.81 -4.08
C GLY A 399 1.48 6.53 -4.69
N ALA A 400 1.48 7.87 -4.75
CA ALA A 400 2.53 8.67 -5.40
C ALA A 400 3.99 8.21 -5.13
N PRO A 401 4.39 7.84 -3.91
CA PRO A 401 5.77 7.39 -3.65
C PRO A 401 6.15 6.07 -4.31
N PHE A 402 5.16 5.33 -4.85
CA PHE A 402 5.35 4.00 -5.44
C PHE A 402 5.16 3.99 -6.96
N MET A 403 4.84 5.13 -7.56
CA MET A 403 4.53 5.25 -8.99
C MET A 403 5.75 5.75 -9.77
N PRO A 404 6.59 4.85 -10.38
CA PRO A 404 7.76 5.31 -11.13
C PRO A 404 7.39 5.97 -12.45
N ARG A 405 6.31 5.54 -13.13
CA ARG A 405 5.86 6.12 -14.40
C ARG A 405 4.99 7.35 -14.18
N HIS A 406 4.79 8.12 -15.25
CA HIS A 406 3.89 9.26 -15.20
C HIS A 406 2.47 8.84 -14.78
N PRO A 407 1.79 9.57 -13.89
CA PRO A 407 0.48 9.22 -13.37
C PRO A 407 -0.60 8.95 -14.42
N SER A 408 -0.54 9.64 -15.56
CA SER A 408 -1.47 9.40 -16.67
C SER A 408 -1.42 7.98 -17.23
N VAL A 409 -0.28 7.28 -17.12
CA VAL A 409 -0.16 5.88 -17.53
C VAL A 409 -1.12 5.00 -16.72
N TYR A 410 -1.15 5.18 -15.41
CA TYR A 410 -2.04 4.44 -14.51
C TYR A 410 -3.50 4.89 -14.66
N GLY A 411 -3.74 6.20 -14.82
CA GLY A 411 -5.07 6.76 -15.03
C GLY A 411 -5.70 6.26 -16.34
N ASN A 412 -4.93 6.21 -17.42
CA ASN A 412 -5.42 5.68 -18.70
C ASN A 412 -5.75 4.18 -18.60
N LEU A 413 -4.90 3.38 -17.94
CA LEU A 413 -5.20 1.97 -17.67
C LEU A 413 -6.49 1.81 -16.87
N LEU A 414 -6.71 2.63 -15.84
CA LEU A 414 -7.96 2.61 -15.06
C LEU A 414 -9.16 2.90 -15.97
N LYS A 415 -9.09 3.96 -16.77
CA LYS A 415 -10.15 4.37 -17.68
C LYS A 415 -10.47 3.28 -18.72
N GLU A 416 -9.44 2.67 -19.31
CA GLU A 416 -9.58 1.55 -20.25
C GLU A 416 -10.24 0.34 -19.58
N ARG A 417 -9.85 0.00 -18.35
CA ARG A 417 -10.42 -1.10 -17.58
C ARG A 417 -11.90 -0.85 -17.26
N ILE A 418 -12.27 0.35 -16.84
CA ILE A 418 -13.66 0.73 -16.59
C ILE A 418 -14.47 0.67 -17.90
N ALA A 419 -13.91 1.13 -19.02
CA ALA A 419 -14.59 1.17 -20.32
C ALA A 419 -14.86 -0.23 -20.91
N LYS A 420 -14.08 -1.27 -20.53
CA LYS A 420 -14.36 -2.66 -20.91
C LYS A 420 -15.67 -3.19 -20.31
N GLY A 421 -16.29 -2.49 -19.38
CA GLY A 421 -17.69 -2.59 -19.00
C GLY A 421 -17.95 -3.27 -17.67
N GLY A 422 -19.10 -2.90 -17.09
CA GLY A 422 -19.65 -3.55 -15.90
C GLY A 422 -19.01 -3.16 -14.57
N VAL A 423 -18.26 -2.04 -14.52
CA VAL A 423 -17.60 -1.55 -13.31
C VAL A 423 -18.29 -0.29 -12.81
N ASP A 424 -18.84 -0.36 -11.61
CA ASP A 424 -19.37 0.81 -10.90
C ASP A 424 -18.25 1.47 -10.06
N CYS A 425 -18.19 2.80 -10.13
CA CYS A 425 -17.19 3.59 -9.40
C CYS A 425 -17.87 4.42 -8.32
N TRP A 426 -17.36 4.32 -7.10
CA TRP A 426 -17.91 4.96 -5.91
C TRP A 426 -16.84 5.80 -5.21
N LEU A 427 -17.21 7.01 -4.79
CA LEU A 427 -16.48 7.76 -3.78
C LEU A 427 -17.16 7.51 -2.43
N VAL A 428 -16.41 7.10 -1.42
CA VAL A 428 -16.92 6.90 -0.05
C VAL A 428 -16.13 7.76 0.91
N ASN A 429 -16.81 8.67 1.58
CA ASN A 429 -16.22 9.57 2.57
C ASN A 429 -16.38 9.01 3.98
N THR A 430 -15.27 8.70 4.63
CA THR A 430 -15.19 8.24 6.02
C THR A 430 -14.79 9.37 6.98
N GLY A 431 -14.77 10.62 6.50
CA GLY A 431 -14.34 11.81 7.22
C GLY A 431 -15.45 12.42 8.09
N TRP A 432 -15.62 13.72 8.00
CA TRP A 432 -16.51 14.51 8.86
C TRP A 432 -17.82 14.86 8.19
N THR A 433 -18.84 15.10 9.01
CA THR A 433 -20.16 15.60 8.64
C THR A 433 -20.66 16.58 9.69
N GLY A 434 -21.57 17.50 9.32
CA GLY A 434 -22.14 18.51 10.22
C GLY A 434 -21.18 19.65 10.57
N GLY A 435 -20.05 19.73 9.88
CA GLY A 435 -18.99 20.71 10.09
C GLY A 435 -17.61 20.14 9.78
N LYS A 436 -16.61 21.03 9.70
CA LYS A 436 -15.20 20.61 9.57
C LYS A 436 -14.69 19.92 10.86
N TYR A 437 -13.51 19.30 10.77
CA TYR A 437 -12.78 18.80 11.96
C TYR A 437 -12.77 19.83 13.09
N GLY A 438 -13.07 19.37 14.31
CA GLY A 438 -13.18 20.23 15.49
C GLY A 438 -14.56 20.89 15.69
N VAL A 439 -15.45 20.83 14.71
CA VAL A 439 -16.84 21.34 14.80
C VAL A 439 -17.84 20.22 14.54
N GLY A 440 -17.70 19.52 13.40
CA GLY A 440 -18.52 18.36 13.04
C GLY A 440 -18.08 17.08 13.74
N ASN A 441 -18.75 15.99 13.37
CA ASN A 441 -18.44 14.65 13.87
C ASN A 441 -17.92 13.76 12.75
N ARG A 442 -17.05 12.80 13.08
CA ARG A 442 -16.64 11.80 12.13
C ARG A 442 -17.82 10.91 11.75
N MET A 443 -17.91 10.56 10.48
CA MET A 443 -18.95 9.67 9.94
C MET A 443 -19.01 8.37 10.76
N PRO A 444 -20.19 7.97 11.26
CA PRO A 444 -20.32 6.73 12.02
C PRO A 444 -19.97 5.52 11.15
N ILE A 445 -19.09 4.65 11.63
CA ILE A 445 -18.64 3.46 10.88
C ILE A 445 -19.82 2.56 10.46
N LYS A 446 -20.87 2.48 11.27
CA LYS A 446 -22.08 1.74 10.94
C LYS A 446 -22.80 2.31 9.70
N ALA A 447 -22.88 3.63 9.59
CA ALA A 447 -23.45 4.28 8.41
C ALA A 447 -22.56 4.05 7.17
N THR A 448 -21.24 4.22 7.30
CA THR A 448 -20.29 3.95 6.22
C THR A 448 -20.40 2.51 5.71
N ARG A 449 -20.48 1.52 6.60
CA ARG A 449 -20.68 0.11 6.21
C ARG A 449 -22.00 -0.12 5.50
N ALA A 450 -23.11 0.47 5.99
CA ALA A 450 -24.41 0.35 5.33
C ALA A 450 -24.38 0.95 3.91
N LEU A 451 -23.78 2.12 3.74
CA LEU A 451 -23.60 2.77 2.43
C LEU A 451 -22.76 1.91 1.48
N LEU A 452 -21.65 1.40 1.99
CA LEU A 452 -20.75 0.55 1.23
C LEU A 452 -21.44 -0.76 0.81
N ASN A 453 -22.14 -1.43 1.72
CA ASN A 453 -22.85 -2.66 1.41
C ASN A 453 -23.92 -2.43 0.33
N ALA A 454 -24.69 -1.34 0.43
CA ALA A 454 -25.67 -0.98 -0.60
C ALA A 454 -25.07 -0.71 -1.98
N ALA A 455 -23.84 -0.16 -2.02
CA ALA A 455 -23.09 0.00 -3.28
C ALA A 455 -22.62 -1.35 -3.85
N LEU A 456 -22.13 -2.26 -2.98
CA LEU A 456 -21.53 -3.52 -3.40
C LEU A 456 -22.56 -4.61 -3.74
N ASP A 457 -23.71 -4.64 -3.07
CA ASP A 457 -24.77 -5.63 -3.29
C ASP A 457 -25.72 -5.29 -4.44
N GLY A 458 -25.55 -4.09 -5.04
CA GLY A 458 -26.35 -3.61 -6.15
C GLY A 458 -27.66 -2.93 -5.75
N SER A 459 -27.95 -2.75 -4.47
CA SER A 459 -29.16 -2.05 -3.99
C SER A 459 -29.28 -0.61 -4.48
N LEU A 460 -28.16 -0.01 -4.87
CA LEU A 460 -28.13 1.34 -5.45
C LEU A 460 -28.29 1.39 -6.97
N ASN A 461 -28.45 0.27 -7.68
CA ASN A 461 -28.55 0.28 -9.13
C ASN A 461 -29.83 0.99 -9.62
N ASP A 462 -30.94 0.82 -8.90
CA ASP A 462 -32.24 1.43 -9.21
C ASP A 462 -32.58 2.60 -8.27
N ALA A 463 -31.61 3.10 -7.50
CA ALA A 463 -31.81 4.22 -6.58
C ALA A 463 -32.00 5.54 -7.34
N GLU A 464 -32.77 6.45 -6.74
CA GLU A 464 -32.84 7.84 -7.20
C GLU A 464 -31.58 8.60 -6.77
N PHE A 465 -30.97 9.32 -7.70
CA PHE A 465 -29.79 10.14 -7.46
C PHE A 465 -30.07 11.62 -7.66
N ARG A 466 -29.42 12.45 -6.88
CA ARG A 466 -29.30 13.90 -7.11
C ARG A 466 -27.87 14.26 -7.50
N THR A 467 -27.70 15.31 -8.28
CA THR A 467 -26.37 15.84 -8.61
C THR A 467 -25.90 16.78 -7.50
N ASP A 468 -24.71 16.52 -6.94
CA ASP A 468 -24.07 17.45 -6.03
C ASP A 468 -23.69 18.75 -6.76
N PRO A 469 -24.03 19.93 -6.22
CA PRO A 469 -23.86 21.19 -6.96
C PRO A 469 -22.41 21.67 -7.08
N ASN A 470 -21.50 21.22 -6.21
CA ASN A 470 -20.10 21.66 -6.18
C ASN A 470 -19.15 20.65 -6.84
N PHE A 471 -19.41 19.35 -6.65
CA PHE A 471 -18.52 18.29 -7.13
C PHE A 471 -19.09 17.54 -8.34
N GLY A 472 -20.36 17.79 -8.71
CA GLY A 472 -21.00 17.13 -9.85
C GLY A 472 -21.29 15.65 -9.68
N PHE A 473 -21.14 15.13 -8.46
CA PHE A 473 -21.35 13.72 -8.15
C PHE A 473 -22.82 13.31 -8.17
N GLN A 474 -23.08 12.05 -8.48
CA GLN A 474 -24.38 11.43 -8.31
C GLN A 474 -24.50 10.87 -6.90
N VAL A 475 -25.28 11.51 -6.04
CA VAL A 475 -25.50 11.14 -4.64
C VAL A 475 -26.87 10.49 -4.49
N PRO A 476 -27.00 9.30 -3.89
CA PRO A 476 -28.30 8.67 -3.69
C PRO A 476 -29.17 9.53 -2.76
N VAL A 477 -30.46 9.64 -3.07
CA VAL A 477 -31.43 10.42 -2.29
C VAL A 477 -31.78 9.70 -0.98
N SER A 478 -31.77 8.38 -1.00
CA SER A 478 -32.00 7.54 0.17
C SER A 478 -31.23 6.23 0.09
N VAL A 479 -30.81 5.71 1.25
CA VAL A 479 -30.17 4.39 1.38
C VAL A 479 -30.79 3.66 2.57
N PRO A 480 -31.21 2.39 2.44
CA PRO A 480 -31.81 1.65 3.54
C PRO A 480 -30.92 1.61 4.78
N GLY A 481 -31.48 1.91 5.93
CA GLY A 481 -30.75 1.88 7.22
C GLY A 481 -29.81 3.06 7.47
N VAL A 482 -29.82 4.07 6.60
CA VAL A 482 -29.02 5.31 6.72
C VAL A 482 -29.95 6.52 6.84
N ASP A 483 -29.65 7.43 7.76
CA ASP A 483 -30.37 8.71 7.84
C ASP A 483 -30.09 9.54 6.57
N SER A 484 -31.15 9.81 5.81
CA SER A 484 -31.06 10.57 4.56
C SER A 484 -30.50 11.99 4.73
N ALA A 485 -30.59 12.57 5.93
CA ALA A 485 -30.01 13.89 6.20
C ALA A 485 -28.50 13.94 5.98
N ILE A 486 -27.77 12.84 6.23
CA ILE A 486 -26.33 12.81 6.03
C ILE A 486 -25.91 12.72 4.56
N LEU A 487 -26.82 12.31 3.68
CA LEU A 487 -26.56 12.19 2.24
C LEU A 487 -26.43 13.55 1.55
N ASP A 488 -26.94 14.62 2.17
CA ASP A 488 -26.72 16.00 1.74
C ASP A 488 -25.93 16.77 2.81
N PRO A 489 -24.60 16.84 2.69
CA PRO A 489 -23.75 17.47 3.71
C PRO A 489 -24.15 18.91 4.03
N ARG A 490 -24.63 19.67 3.05
CA ARG A 490 -25.08 21.06 3.27
C ARG A 490 -26.21 21.13 4.30
N THR A 491 -27.10 20.15 4.32
CA THR A 491 -28.23 20.12 5.28
C THR A 491 -27.78 19.86 6.72
N THR A 492 -26.67 19.18 6.90
CA THR A 492 -26.12 18.85 8.24
C THR A 492 -25.41 20.01 8.91
N TRP A 493 -24.97 21.03 8.15
CA TRP A 493 -24.29 22.19 8.72
C TRP A 493 -25.28 23.18 9.34
N ALA A 494 -24.94 23.75 10.50
CA ALA A 494 -25.72 24.81 11.11
C ALA A 494 -25.70 26.09 10.26
N ASP A 495 -24.52 26.47 9.77
CA ASP A 495 -24.31 27.63 8.88
C ASP A 495 -24.09 27.15 7.44
N LYS A 496 -25.09 27.38 6.59
CA LYS A 496 -25.06 27.00 5.16
C LYS A 496 -24.07 27.84 4.36
N GLY A 497 -23.85 29.11 4.74
CA GLY A 497 -22.87 29.99 4.10
C GLY A 497 -21.44 29.52 4.39
N ALA A 498 -21.17 29.09 5.61
CA ALA A 498 -19.89 28.50 5.99
C ALA A 498 -19.63 27.18 5.24
N TYR A 499 -20.66 26.33 5.02
CA TYR A 499 -20.55 25.17 4.15
C TYR A 499 -20.16 25.58 2.72
N ASP A 500 -20.91 26.51 2.12
CA ASP A 500 -20.70 26.91 0.72
C ASP A 500 -19.27 27.47 0.52
N ALA A 501 -18.78 28.30 1.45
CA ALA A 501 -17.41 28.83 1.42
C ALA A 501 -16.34 27.72 1.58
N THR A 502 -16.60 26.73 2.43
CA THR A 502 -15.68 25.61 2.65
C THR A 502 -15.64 24.67 1.44
N ALA A 503 -16.80 24.40 0.84
CA ALA A 503 -16.90 23.60 -0.40
C ALA A 503 -16.15 24.28 -1.55
N ALA A 504 -16.34 25.61 -1.74
CA ALA A 504 -15.61 26.38 -2.74
C ALA A 504 -14.08 26.27 -2.55
N LYS A 505 -13.61 26.42 -1.31
CA LYS A 505 -12.18 26.24 -1.00
C LYS A 505 -11.66 24.87 -1.39
N LEU A 506 -12.42 23.79 -1.11
CA LEU A 506 -11.98 22.43 -1.47
C LEU A 506 -11.98 22.22 -2.99
N VAL A 507 -12.96 22.80 -3.71
CA VAL A 507 -12.99 22.81 -5.18
C VAL A 507 -11.72 23.46 -5.75
N ASP A 508 -11.33 24.63 -5.24
CA ASP A 508 -10.13 25.33 -5.69
C ASP A 508 -8.86 24.47 -5.47
N LEU A 509 -8.74 23.80 -4.33
CA LEU A 509 -7.62 22.90 -4.03
C LEU A 509 -7.56 21.71 -5.01
N PHE A 510 -8.71 21.13 -5.38
CA PHE A 510 -8.76 20.07 -6.39
C PHE A 510 -8.31 20.58 -7.77
N VAL A 511 -8.80 21.74 -8.21
CA VAL A 511 -8.45 22.34 -9.50
C VAL A 511 -6.96 22.68 -9.56
N GLU A 512 -6.42 23.30 -8.50
CA GLU A 512 -4.99 23.62 -8.39
C GLU A 512 -4.12 22.35 -8.45
N ASN A 513 -4.47 21.32 -7.67
CA ASN A 513 -3.73 20.07 -7.69
C ASN A 513 -3.78 19.38 -9.06
N PHE A 514 -4.93 19.42 -9.74
CA PHE A 514 -5.12 18.72 -11.01
C PHE A 514 -4.42 19.40 -12.19
N ALA A 515 -4.07 20.68 -12.10
CA ALA A 515 -3.43 21.43 -13.17
C ALA A 515 -2.17 20.73 -13.76
N GLN A 516 -1.42 20.03 -12.91
CA GLN A 516 -0.23 19.27 -13.34
C GLN A 516 -0.52 18.07 -14.26
N PHE A 517 -1.78 17.61 -14.33
CA PHE A 517 -2.20 16.47 -15.15
C PHE A 517 -3.00 16.87 -16.38
N ALA A 518 -3.43 18.12 -16.45
CA ALA A 518 -4.42 18.58 -17.44
C ALA A 518 -4.00 18.36 -18.91
N GLU A 519 -2.69 18.49 -19.21
CA GLU A 519 -2.15 18.26 -20.55
C GLU A 519 -2.02 16.77 -20.93
N HIS A 520 -2.13 15.87 -19.94
CA HIS A 520 -1.91 14.43 -20.10
C HIS A 520 -3.20 13.60 -20.06
N VAL A 521 -4.36 14.25 -20.02
CA VAL A 521 -5.68 13.62 -19.97
C VAL A 521 -6.57 14.17 -21.07
N ASP A 522 -7.60 13.41 -21.47
CA ASP A 522 -8.56 13.85 -22.46
C ASP A 522 -9.54 14.91 -21.91
N GLU A 523 -10.35 15.47 -22.81
CA GLU A 523 -11.30 16.55 -22.51
C GLU A 523 -12.38 16.11 -21.51
N GLY A 524 -12.86 14.85 -21.59
CA GLY A 524 -13.87 14.34 -20.67
C GLY A 524 -13.39 14.39 -19.21
N VAL A 525 -12.13 13.99 -18.98
CA VAL A 525 -11.52 14.04 -17.64
C VAL A 525 -11.31 15.48 -17.17
N ARG A 526 -10.89 16.40 -18.07
CA ARG A 526 -10.77 17.83 -17.72
C ARG A 526 -12.13 18.43 -17.33
N GLN A 527 -13.19 18.07 -18.04
CA GLN A 527 -14.55 18.56 -17.78
C GLN A 527 -15.17 17.96 -16.50
N ALA A 528 -14.65 16.82 -16.03
CA ALA A 528 -15.04 16.19 -14.77
C ALA A 528 -14.52 16.92 -13.51
N ALA A 529 -13.74 17.99 -13.68
CA ALA A 529 -13.29 18.84 -12.58
C ALA A 529 -14.47 19.38 -11.77
N PRO A 530 -14.40 19.43 -10.44
CA PRO A 530 -15.41 20.08 -9.61
C PRO A 530 -15.48 21.58 -9.94
N LYS A 531 -16.67 22.16 -9.79
CA LYS A 531 -16.93 23.58 -10.12
C LYS A 531 -17.72 24.22 -9.00
N VAL A 532 -17.28 25.39 -8.56
CA VAL A 532 -18.07 26.19 -7.62
C VAL A 532 -19.39 26.56 -8.29
N LYS A 533 -20.51 26.30 -7.61
CA LYS A 533 -21.80 26.78 -8.07
C LYS A 533 -21.79 28.32 -8.05
N GLU A 534 -21.96 28.97 -9.21
CA GLU A 534 -22.17 30.40 -9.25
C GLU A 534 -23.40 30.73 -8.38
N ALA A 535 -23.24 31.69 -7.48
CA ALA A 535 -24.36 32.18 -6.68
C ALA A 535 -25.41 32.75 -7.60
N ALA A 536 -26.62 32.14 -7.60
CA ALA A 536 -27.75 32.59 -8.39
C ALA A 536 -28.33 33.88 -7.79
#